data_d38617d6da74342fd97eb6698abff38b
#
_entry.id   d38617d6da74342fd97eb6698abff38b
#
_cell.length_a   1.000
_cell.length_b   1.000
_cell.length_c   1.000
_cell.angle_alpha   90.00
_cell.angle_beta   90.00
_cell.angle_gamma   90.00
#
_symmetry.space_group_name_H-M   'P 1'
#
loop_
_entity.id
_entity.type
_entity.pdbx_description
1 polymer ?
#
loop_
_entity_poly.entity_id
_entity_poly.type
_entity_poly.pdbx_seq_one_letter_code
_entity_poly.pdbx_strand_id
1 'polypeptide(L)'
;MALVTKFSFLMALALAAGGMATAANAQEHGEHGGQAPQGHASHAAARPAAHGEPHAGPTKYQRVAEPAGWNNRPTEVDKTHYQHNYQAARTYHVGVYRRPPGWVSHRWGYGQILPRAYWAAPYLIADYWLFALEVPPVGFEWVRDDTDAILVNVTTGQIIQVEYGVFG
;
A
#
# COMPACT_ATOMS: atom_id res chain seq x y z
N MET A 1 49.51 -19.31 1.82
CA MET A 1 49.48 -18.62 3.12
C MET A 1 48.21 -17.83 3.21
N ALA A 2 47.27 -18.32 3.99
CA ALA A 2 45.95 -17.75 4.17
C ALA A 2 45.89 -16.90 5.42
N LEU A 3 45.48 -15.65 5.30
CA LEU A 3 45.29 -14.77 6.46
C LEU A 3 43.77 -14.69 6.72
N VAL A 4 43.35 -15.38 7.77
CA VAL A 4 41.99 -15.35 8.30
C VAL A 4 41.90 -14.24 9.32
N THR A 5 41.19 -13.16 9.02
CA THR A 5 40.92 -12.09 10.00
C THR A 5 39.58 -12.36 10.66
N LYS A 6 39.57 -12.79 11.90
CA LYS A 6 38.39 -12.92 12.76
C LYS A 6 38.07 -11.54 13.34
N PHE A 7 36.89 -11.00 12.98
CA PHE A 7 36.30 -9.88 13.72
C PHE A 7 35.35 -10.42 14.79
N SER A 8 35.75 -10.32 16.04
CA SER A 8 34.88 -10.49 17.21
C SER A 8 34.09 -9.20 17.40
N PHE A 9 32.77 -9.27 17.36
CA PHE A 9 31.91 -8.18 17.77
C PHE A 9 31.43 -8.41 19.21
N LEU A 10 31.86 -7.52 20.07
CA LEU A 10 31.51 -7.48 21.50
C LEU A 10 30.06 -6.95 21.63
N MET A 11 29.24 -7.70 22.33
CA MET A 11 27.86 -7.36 22.67
C MET A 11 27.89 -6.50 23.97
N ALA A 12 27.44 -5.26 23.88
CA ALA A 12 27.20 -4.42 25.06
C ALA A 12 25.70 -4.39 25.34
N LEU A 13 25.33 -4.99 26.47
CA LEU A 13 24.01 -5.02 27.07
C LEU A 13 23.83 -3.77 27.94
N ALA A 14 22.94 -2.86 27.65
CA ALA A 14 22.54 -1.77 28.54
C ALA A 14 21.09 -1.96 28.96
N LEU A 15 20.86 -2.35 30.21
CA LEU A 15 19.59 -2.28 30.93
C LEU A 15 19.38 -0.83 31.37
N ALA A 16 18.22 -0.24 31.10
CA ALA A 16 17.71 0.92 31.84
C ALA A 16 16.23 0.67 32.18
N ALA A 17 16.00 0.50 33.48
CA ALA A 17 14.67 0.44 34.09
C ALA A 17 14.28 1.86 34.59
N GLY A 18 12.99 2.13 34.63
CA GLY A 18 12.37 3.30 35.26
C GLY A 18 11.33 3.94 34.33
N GLY A 19 10.12 4.20 34.72
CA GLY A 19 9.41 4.36 35.93
C GLY A 19 7.95 4.61 35.62
N MET A 20 7.07 4.16 36.48
CA MET A 20 5.62 4.36 36.47
C MET A 20 5.26 5.82 36.72
N ALA A 21 4.22 6.31 36.04
CA ALA A 21 3.40 7.42 36.55
C ALA A 21 1.94 7.19 36.12
N THR A 22 1.15 6.78 37.09
CA THR A 22 -0.31 6.82 37.11
C THR A 22 -0.77 8.25 37.34
N ALA A 23 -1.72 8.73 36.54
CA ALA A 23 -2.58 9.86 36.92
C ALA A 23 -4.00 9.54 36.51
N ALA A 24 -4.78 9.13 37.49
CA ALA A 24 -6.24 9.16 37.44
C ALA A 24 -6.71 10.62 37.61
N ASN A 25 -7.64 11.05 36.79
CA ASN A 25 -8.47 12.22 37.09
C ASN A 25 -9.90 11.88 36.75
N ALA A 26 -10.64 11.60 37.83
CA ALA A 26 -12.10 11.58 37.85
C ALA A 26 -12.56 13.03 38.12
N GLN A 27 -13.53 13.50 37.39
CA GLN A 27 -14.32 14.63 37.81
C GLN A 27 -15.77 14.44 37.42
N GLU A 28 -16.54 14.49 38.48
CA GLU A 28 -17.97 14.30 38.62
C GLU A 28 -18.82 15.49 38.15
N HIS A 29 -20.07 15.17 37.91
CA HIS A 29 -21.31 15.91 38.18
C HIS A 29 -21.64 17.20 37.43
N GLY A 30 -22.85 17.16 36.91
CA GLY A 30 -23.68 18.29 36.53
C GLY A 30 -25.03 17.83 36.02
N GLU A 31 -25.88 17.31 36.94
CA GLU A 31 -27.34 17.26 36.72
C GLU A 31 -27.91 18.67 36.74
N HIS A 32 -28.62 19.06 35.70
CA HIS A 32 -29.68 20.04 35.80
C HIS A 32 -30.89 19.59 34.99
N GLY A 33 -31.91 19.27 35.75
CA GLY A 33 -33.26 19.08 35.29
C GLY A 33 -33.94 20.40 34.87
N GLY A 34 -35.00 20.22 34.14
CA GLY A 34 -36.05 21.25 34.17
C GLY A 34 -36.59 21.65 32.80
N GLN A 35 -37.83 21.25 32.61
CA GLN A 35 -38.90 21.95 31.92
C GLN A 35 -39.04 21.88 30.41
N ALA A 36 -40.04 21.12 30.02
CA ALA A 36 -40.78 21.34 28.78
C ALA A 36 -41.60 22.62 28.86
N PRO A 37 -41.78 23.32 27.77
CA PRO A 37 -43.09 23.89 27.42
C PRO A 37 -43.58 23.46 26.06
N GLN A 38 -44.81 23.14 26.09
CA GLN A 38 -45.89 23.01 25.16
C GLN A 38 -45.79 23.75 23.82
N GLY A 39 -46.17 23.02 22.80
CA GLY A 39 -46.98 23.31 21.67
C GLY A 39 -46.88 24.67 20.95
N HIS A 40 -46.44 24.61 19.71
CA HIS A 40 -46.95 25.52 18.69
C HIS A 40 -47.27 24.74 17.38
N ALA A 41 -48.45 25.11 16.93
CA ALA A 41 -49.18 24.52 15.82
C ALA A 41 -48.46 24.56 14.49
N SER A 42 -48.72 23.53 13.76
CA SER A 42 -48.81 23.39 12.30
C SER A 42 -48.65 24.65 11.46
N HIS A 43 -47.58 24.71 10.69
CA HIS A 43 -47.63 25.26 9.35
C HIS A 43 -47.10 24.20 8.39
N ALA A 44 -48.04 23.52 7.74
CA ALA A 44 -47.77 22.70 6.59
C ALA A 44 -47.40 23.65 5.42
N ALA A 45 -46.12 23.91 5.28
CA ALA A 45 -45.58 24.46 4.06
C ALA A 45 -45.35 23.30 3.08
N ALA A 46 -46.12 23.28 2.03
CA ALA A 46 -45.93 22.37 0.91
C ALA A 46 -44.49 22.50 0.38
N ARG A 47 -43.69 21.43 0.53
CA ARG A 47 -42.39 21.33 -0.12
C ARG A 47 -42.63 21.18 -1.62
N PRO A 48 -41.96 21.96 -2.47
CA PRO A 48 -41.97 21.70 -3.89
C PRO A 48 -41.38 20.32 -4.10
N ALA A 49 -42.02 19.50 -4.92
CA ALA A 49 -41.52 18.22 -5.37
C ALA A 49 -40.18 18.47 -6.07
N ALA A 50 -39.10 18.11 -5.40
CA ALA A 50 -37.79 18.03 -6.02
C ALA A 50 -37.92 16.97 -7.11
N HIS A 51 -37.84 17.39 -8.35
CA HIS A 51 -37.64 16.52 -9.48
C HIS A 51 -36.29 15.82 -9.23
N GLY A 52 -36.36 14.59 -8.73
CA GLY A 52 -35.17 13.72 -8.62
C GLY A 52 -34.71 13.47 -10.04
N GLU A 53 -33.59 14.09 -10.41
CA GLU A 53 -32.83 13.64 -11.55
C GLU A 53 -32.49 12.16 -11.32
N PRO A 54 -32.64 11.30 -12.34
CA PRO A 54 -32.21 9.91 -12.19
C PRO A 54 -30.73 9.92 -11.93
N HIS A 55 -30.34 9.68 -10.68
CA HIS A 55 -28.95 9.37 -10.35
C HIS A 55 -28.60 8.17 -11.20
N ALA A 56 -27.79 8.38 -12.24
CA ALA A 56 -27.19 7.30 -12.99
C ALA A 56 -26.52 6.39 -11.96
N GLY A 57 -27.04 5.17 -11.85
CA GLY A 57 -26.48 4.16 -10.96
C GLY A 57 -24.97 4.01 -11.24
N PRO A 58 -24.20 3.46 -10.31
CA PRO A 58 -22.77 3.39 -10.45
C PRO A 58 -22.42 2.82 -11.82
N THR A 59 -21.71 3.61 -12.59
CA THR A 59 -21.19 3.24 -13.91
C THR A 59 -20.55 1.87 -13.74
N LYS A 60 -21.06 0.85 -14.44
CA LYS A 60 -20.47 -0.48 -14.43
C LYS A 60 -18.98 -0.30 -14.67
N TYR A 61 -18.15 -0.61 -13.69
CA TYR A 61 -16.71 -0.70 -13.89
C TYR A 61 -16.50 -1.60 -15.11
N GLN A 62 -16.15 -1.01 -16.23
CA GLN A 62 -15.71 -1.79 -17.38
C GLN A 62 -14.40 -2.42 -16.97
N ARG A 63 -14.46 -3.70 -16.62
CA ARG A 63 -13.25 -4.47 -16.39
C ARG A 63 -12.47 -4.44 -17.69
N VAL A 64 -11.31 -3.81 -17.68
CA VAL A 64 -10.42 -3.83 -18.84
C VAL A 64 -10.08 -5.29 -19.11
N ALA A 65 -10.34 -5.73 -20.35
CA ALA A 65 -10.07 -7.11 -20.73
C ALA A 65 -8.57 -7.39 -20.64
N GLU A 66 -8.25 -8.57 -20.15
CA GLU A 66 -6.87 -9.06 -20.12
C GLU A 66 -6.32 -9.14 -21.55
N PRO A 67 -5.13 -8.59 -21.83
CA PRO A 67 -4.54 -8.68 -23.17
C PRO A 67 -4.22 -10.13 -23.53
N ALA A 68 -4.26 -10.45 -24.81
CA ALA A 68 -3.82 -11.77 -25.27
C ALA A 68 -2.39 -12.03 -24.85
N GLY A 69 -2.15 -13.20 -24.22
CA GLY A 69 -0.81 -13.59 -23.77
C GLY A 69 -0.34 -12.95 -22.45
N TRP A 70 -1.20 -12.22 -21.74
CA TRP A 70 -0.86 -11.59 -20.45
C TRP A 70 -0.26 -12.55 -19.41
N ASN A 71 -0.57 -13.84 -19.49
CA ASN A 71 -0.07 -14.88 -18.60
C ASN A 71 1.01 -15.78 -19.24
N ASN A 72 1.50 -15.44 -20.43
CA ASN A 72 2.62 -16.15 -21.08
C ASN A 72 3.94 -15.75 -20.39
N ARG A 73 4.12 -16.21 -19.18
CA ARG A 73 5.24 -15.85 -18.31
C ARG A 73 6.53 -16.52 -18.79
N PRO A 74 7.61 -15.74 -19.02
CA PRO A 74 8.93 -16.33 -19.33
C PRO A 74 9.39 -17.25 -18.20
N THR A 75 9.98 -18.39 -18.54
CA THR A 75 10.56 -19.34 -17.57
C THR A 75 11.98 -18.94 -17.17
N GLU A 76 12.64 -18.11 -17.97
CA GLU A 76 13.98 -17.61 -17.72
C GLU A 76 13.97 -16.09 -17.59
N VAL A 77 14.85 -15.58 -16.74
CA VAL A 77 15.04 -14.15 -16.55
C VAL A 77 16.05 -13.65 -17.57
N ASP A 78 15.61 -12.90 -18.55
CA ASP A 78 16.50 -12.18 -19.46
C ASP A 78 17.15 -11.01 -18.71
N LYS A 79 18.47 -11.14 -18.45
CA LYS A 79 19.24 -10.12 -17.73
C LYS A 79 19.30 -8.79 -18.45
N THR A 80 19.18 -8.79 -19.76
CA THR A 80 19.21 -7.55 -20.55
C THR A 80 17.88 -6.82 -20.50
N HIS A 81 16.82 -7.50 -20.12
CA HIS A 81 15.47 -7.00 -20.10
C HIS A 81 15.01 -6.59 -18.69
N TYR A 82 15.25 -7.43 -17.68
CA TYR A 82 14.70 -7.22 -16.34
C TYR A 82 15.66 -6.59 -15.33
N GLN A 83 16.97 -6.66 -15.50
CA GLN A 83 17.89 -6.28 -14.43
C GLN A 83 18.20 -4.78 -14.41
N HIS A 84 17.17 -3.94 -14.22
CA HIS A 84 17.28 -2.49 -14.34
C HIS A 84 16.43 -1.72 -13.31
N ASN A 85 16.75 -0.44 -13.19
CA ASN A 85 15.92 0.55 -12.52
C ASN A 85 15.47 1.56 -13.57
N TYR A 86 14.16 1.67 -13.77
CA TYR A 86 13.57 2.59 -14.74
C TYR A 86 12.80 3.71 -14.07
N GLN A 87 12.59 4.79 -14.79
CA GLN A 87 11.60 5.80 -14.46
C GLN A 87 10.37 5.51 -15.32
N ALA A 88 9.20 5.41 -14.70
CA ALA A 88 7.96 5.19 -15.42
C ALA A 88 7.70 6.30 -16.44
N ALA A 89 7.24 5.92 -17.63
CA ALA A 89 6.90 6.86 -18.69
C ALA A 89 5.68 7.72 -18.35
N ARG A 90 4.79 7.20 -17.47
CA ARG A 90 3.63 7.92 -16.95
C ARG A 90 3.28 7.44 -15.54
N THR A 91 2.56 8.30 -14.81
CA THR A 91 2.02 7.99 -13.50
C THR A 91 0.54 7.63 -13.61
N TYR A 92 0.11 6.61 -12.88
CA TYR A 92 -1.27 6.15 -12.80
C TYR A 92 -1.86 6.54 -11.45
N HIS A 93 -3.01 7.22 -11.47
CA HIS A 93 -3.73 7.56 -10.25
C HIS A 93 -4.55 6.36 -9.79
N VAL A 94 -4.15 5.80 -8.67
CA VAL A 94 -4.78 4.64 -8.04
C VAL A 94 -5.12 4.97 -6.59
N GLY A 95 -5.82 4.05 -5.92
CA GLY A 95 -6.18 4.23 -4.51
C GLY A 95 -4.97 4.40 -3.59
N VAL A 96 -5.22 4.95 -2.39
CA VAL A 96 -4.20 5.22 -1.36
C VAL A 96 -3.43 3.95 -1.03
N TYR A 97 -2.09 4.05 -1.03
CA TYR A 97 -1.21 2.97 -0.61
C TYR A 97 -1.29 2.75 0.90
N ARG A 98 -1.57 1.52 1.30
CA ARG A 98 -1.56 1.11 2.72
C ARG A 98 -0.23 0.47 3.02
N ARG A 99 0.59 1.16 3.78
CA ARG A 99 1.95 0.72 4.12
C ARG A 99 1.95 -0.58 4.93
N PRO A 100 2.85 -1.53 4.65
CA PRO A 100 3.00 -2.74 5.44
C PRO A 100 3.51 -2.43 6.86
N PRO A 101 3.30 -3.33 7.83
CA PRO A 101 3.91 -3.21 9.15
C PRO A 101 5.42 -3.07 9.05
N GLY A 102 5.99 -2.11 9.77
CA GLY A 102 7.43 -1.83 9.77
C GLY A 102 7.93 -1.14 8.49
N TRP A 103 7.03 -0.58 7.68
CA TRP A 103 7.40 0.17 6.48
C TRP A 103 8.34 1.33 6.84
N VAL A 104 9.37 1.49 6.04
CA VAL A 104 10.27 2.64 6.07
C VAL A 104 10.39 3.23 4.67
N SER A 105 10.49 4.55 4.58
CA SER A 105 10.76 5.21 3.30
C SER A 105 12.14 4.81 2.83
N HIS A 106 12.21 4.09 1.73
CA HIS A 106 13.45 3.62 1.13
C HIS A 106 13.32 3.59 -0.39
N ARG A 107 14.33 4.06 -1.08
CA ARG A 107 14.39 3.95 -2.53
C ARG A 107 15.02 2.60 -2.89
N TRP A 108 14.17 1.63 -3.13
CA TRP A 108 14.60 0.29 -3.52
C TRP A 108 15.27 0.30 -4.91
N GLY A 109 16.15 -0.67 -5.14
CA GLY A 109 16.83 -0.82 -6.42
C GLY A 109 17.14 -2.27 -6.74
N TYR A 110 17.48 -2.51 -8.00
CA TYR A 110 17.94 -3.81 -8.48
C TYR A 110 19.00 -4.44 -7.58
N GLY A 111 18.86 -5.75 -7.34
CA GLY A 111 19.80 -6.54 -6.54
C GLY A 111 19.58 -6.49 -5.03
N GLN A 112 18.79 -5.57 -4.51
CA GLN A 112 18.44 -5.50 -3.10
C GLN A 112 17.42 -6.60 -2.72
N ILE A 113 17.31 -6.85 -1.42
CA ILE A 113 16.33 -7.80 -0.86
C ILE A 113 15.19 -7.01 -0.24
N LEU A 114 13.99 -7.16 -0.80
CA LEU A 114 12.77 -6.57 -0.28
C LEU A 114 12.26 -7.40 0.91
N PRO A 115 11.98 -6.79 2.09
CA PRO A 115 11.47 -7.53 3.24
C PRO A 115 10.11 -8.18 2.94
N ARG A 116 9.86 -9.35 3.53
CA ARG A 116 8.67 -10.17 3.26
C ARG A 116 7.33 -9.42 3.40
N ALA A 117 7.24 -8.46 4.32
CA ALA A 117 6.04 -7.67 4.53
C ALA A 117 5.64 -6.84 3.30
N TYR A 118 6.58 -6.40 2.47
CA TYR A 118 6.35 -5.54 1.31
C TYR A 118 5.80 -6.29 0.08
N TRP A 119 5.96 -7.60 0.03
CA TRP A 119 5.48 -8.44 -1.07
C TRP A 119 4.48 -9.51 -0.61
N ALA A 120 3.75 -9.21 0.47
CA ALA A 120 2.56 -9.95 0.86
C ALA A 120 1.42 -9.71 -0.13
N ALA A 121 0.43 -10.61 -0.14
CA ALA A 121 -0.68 -10.60 -1.11
C ALA A 121 -1.38 -9.23 -1.32
N PRO A 122 -1.57 -8.36 -0.30
CA PRO A 122 -2.22 -7.06 -0.52
C PRO A 122 -1.42 -6.08 -1.40
N TYR A 123 -0.13 -6.32 -1.60
CA TYR A 123 0.77 -5.45 -2.36
C TYR A 123 1.06 -5.95 -3.76
N LEU A 124 0.60 -7.15 -4.12
CA LEU A 124 0.77 -7.72 -5.44
C LEU A 124 -0.02 -6.93 -6.49
N ILE A 125 0.62 -6.65 -7.60
CA ILE A 125 0.02 -6.01 -8.77
C ILE A 125 -0.35 -7.13 -9.76
N ALA A 126 -1.52 -7.73 -9.57
CA ALA A 126 -1.99 -8.82 -10.42
C ALA A 126 -2.27 -8.34 -11.85
N ASP A 127 -2.86 -7.16 -11.98
CA ASP A 127 -3.27 -6.55 -13.26
C ASP A 127 -2.16 -5.64 -13.82
N TYR A 128 -0.92 -6.10 -13.80
CA TYR A 128 0.28 -5.33 -14.15
C TYR A 128 0.21 -4.69 -15.54
N TRP A 129 -0.51 -5.28 -16.49
CA TRP A 129 -0.73 -4.72 -17.84
C TRP A 129 -1.49 -3.38 -17.83
N LEU A 130 -2.31 -3.11 -16.81
CA LEU A 130 -3.01 -1.83 -16.65
C LEU A 130 -2.05 -0.67 -16.43
N PHE A 131 -0.87 -0.96 -15.95
CA PHE A 131 0.19 -0.01 -15.59
C PHE A 131 1.34 -0.02 -16.58
N ALA A 132 1.16 -0.67 -17.73
CA ALA A 132 2.19 -0.87 -18.76
C ALA A 132 3.45 -1.58 -18.24
N LEU A 133 3.33 -2.33 -17.15
CA LEU A 133 4.39 -3.17 -16.62
C LEU A 133 4.51 -4.45 -17.47
N GLU A 134 5.72 -4.95 -17.58
CA GLU A 134 6.02 -6.14 -18.36
C GLU A 134 5.48 -7.42 -17.71
N VAL A 135 5.31 -8.47 -18.54
CA VAL A 135 4.91 -9.80 -18.04
C VAL A 135 5.99 -10.32 -17.10
N PRO A 136 5.70 -10.56 -15.81
CA PRO A 136 6.71 -11.03 -14.87
C PRO A 136 7.13 -12.46 -15.20
N PRO A 137 8.42 -12.81 -15.09
CA PRO A 137 8.89 -14.18 -15.25
C PRO A 137 8.27 -15.12 -14.22
N VAL A 138 8.31 -16.42 -14.49
CA VAL A 138 7.88 -17.43 -13.51
C VAL A 138 8.72 -17.31 -12.24
N GLY A 139 8.06 -17.29 -11.07
CA GLY A 139 8.71 -17.11 -9.76
C GLY A 139 8.97 -15.66 -9.36
N PHE A 140 8.49 -14.70 -10.15
CA PHE A 140 8.57 -13.26 -9.84
C PHE A 140 7.18 -12.64 -9.88
N GLU A 141 6.97 -11.60 -9.07
CA GLU A 141 5.72 -10.84 -9.04
C GLU A 141 6.01 -9.35 -8.95
N TRP A 142 5.14 -8.56 -9.59
CA TRP A 142 5.12 -7.13 -9.37
C TRP A 142 4.44 -6.79 -8.05
N VAL A 143 5.06 -5.92 -7.28
CA VAL A 143 4.51 -5.38 -6.04
C VAL A 143 4.55 -3.86 -6.04
N ARG A 144 3.58 -3.24 -5.38
CA ARG A 144 3.57 -1.80 -5.16
C ARG A 144 4.26 -1.46 -3.84
N ASP A 145 5.19 -0.52 -3.87
CA ASP A 145 5.70 0.18 -2.69
C ASP A 145 5.56 1.69 -2.91
N ASP A 146 4.60 2.29 -2.23
CA ASP A 146 4.21 3.69 -2.35
C ASP A 146 3.91 4.11 -3.80
N THR A 147 4.82 4.82 -4.44
CA THR A 147 4.71 5.28 -5.84
C THR A 147 5.34 4.32 -6.84
N ASP A 148 6.07 3.33 -6.39
CA ASP A 148 6.93 2.51 -7.23
C ASP A 148 6.36 1.10 -7.47
N ALA A 149 6.67 0.53 -8.63
CA ALA A 149 6.45 -0.88 -8.93
C ALA A 149 7.77 -1.64 -8.86
N ILE A 150 7.81 -2.74 -8.12
CA ILE A 150 9.01 -3.53 -7.86
C ILE A 150 8.77 -4.96 -8.32
N LEU A 151 9.62 -5.48 -9.20
CA LEU A 151 9.60 -6.88 -9.61
C LEU A 151 10.51 -7.70 -8.70
N VAL A 152 9.90 -8.60 -7.95
CA VAL A 152 10.57 -9.33 -6.87
C VAL A 152 10.46 -10.84 -7.04
N ASN A 153 11.55 -11.57 -6.75
CA ASN A 153 11.53 -13.02 -6.63
C ASN A 153 10.72 -13.42 -5.39
N VAL A 154 9.65 -14.19 -5.57
CA VAL A 154 8.72 -14.55 -4.48
C VAL A 154 9.26 -15.62 -3.52
N THR A 155 10.45 -16.14 -3.76
CA THR A 155 11.12 -17.08 -2.86
C THR A 155 12.16 -16.37 -1.99
N THR A 156 12.94 -15.46 -2.59
CA THR A 156 14.10 -14.86 -1.93
C THR A 156 13.88 -13.41 -1.52
N GLY A 157 12.88 -12.72 -2.11
CA GLY A 157 12.70 -11.28 -1.97
C GLY A 157 13.66 -10.45 -2.81
N GLN A 158 14.50 -11.07 -3.65
CA GLN A 158 15.45 -10.33 -4.48
C GLN A 158 14.72 -9.51 -5.54
N ILE A 159 15.06 -8.23 -5.60
CA ILE A 159 14.57 -7.29 -6.60
C ILE A 159 15.34 -7.47 -7.91
N ILE A 160 14.62 -7.64 -9.01
CA ILE A 160 15.24 -7.72 -10.34
C ILE A 160 14.91 -6.52 -11.23
N GLN A 161 13.90 -5.76 -10.89
CA GLN A 161 13.55 -4.53 -11.59
C GLN A 161 12.77 -3.59 -10.70
N VAL A 162 12.94 -2.30 -10.90
CA VAL A 162 12.11 -1.26 -10.27
C VAL A 162 11.68 -0.27 -11.33
N GLU A 163 10.39 0.08 -11.32
CA GLU A 163 9.86 1.22 -12.06
C GLU A 163 9.40 2.28 -11.09
N TYR A 164 10.10 3.42 -11.08
CA TYR A 164 9.84 4.52 -10.17
C TYR A 164 8.72 5.42 -10.68
N GLY A 165 7.82 5.84 -9.78
CA GLY A 165 6.78 6.81 -10.08
C GLY A 165 5.64 6.28 -10.95
N VAL A 166 5.39 4.98 -10.91
CA VAL A 166 4.25 4.34 -11.60
C VAL A 166 2.93 4.80 -11.02
N PHE A 167 2.87 5.01 -9.70
CA PHE A 167 1.64 5.36 -8.98
C PHE A 167 1.70 6.77 -8.39
N GLY A 168 0.53 7.45 -8.35
CA GLY A 168 0.35 8.77 -7.78
C GLY A 168 -1.03 8.95 -7.13
#